data_d5183d9714b7d1df316a7d016cde843f
#
_entry.id   d5183d9714b7d1df316a7d016cde843f
#
_cell.length_a   1.000
_cell.length_b   1.000
_cell.length_c   1.000
_cell.angle_alpha   90.00
_cell.angle_beta   90.00
_cell.angle_gamma   90.00
#
_symmetry.space_group_name_H-M   'P 1'
#
loop_
_entity.id
_entity.type
_entity.pdbx_description
1 polymer ?
#
loop_
_entity_poly.entity_id
_entity_poly.type
_entity_poly.pdbx_seq_one_letter_code
_entity_poly.pdbx_strand_id
1 'polypeptide(L)'
;MKILVPVDGSKNSLNAVQFIGSRKTLLGSEPKIELLNVQPPLPARACRLVGQDAIQRYYEDEAEKVFEPSRKILEKEGYQASAAFTVGDAAPTIAKAAEDIDADLIVMGSRGQSALKGLFFGSVSNGVLAQSKRPMLVIRDELPTPADSLRVGIAIDGSKYGRAAVRYVLKHLPLFGTQATFYLINVVSDYAGAVMPDMAGM
;
A
#
# COMPACT_ATOMS: atom_id res chain seq x y z
N MET A 1 6.56 7.17 -13.43
CA MET A 1 5.56 6.54 -12.56
C MET A 1 5.40 7.39 -11.31
N LYS A 2 4.17 7.71 -10.92
CA LYS A 2 3.87 8.49 -9.71
C LYS A 2 3.39 7.55 -8.59
N ILE A 3 4.09 7.54 -7.47
CA ILE A 3 3.87 6.58 -6.39
C ILE A 3 3.54 7.31 -5.10
N LEU A 4 2.39 7.02 -4.51
CA LEU A 4 2.03 7.48 -3.18
C LEU A 4 2.44 6.42 -2.14
N VAL A 5 3.17 6.85 -1.12
CA VAL A 5 3.64 5.99 -0.03
C VAL A 5 3.14 6.53 1.30
N PRO A 6 2.01 6.04 1.80
CA PRO A 6 1.56 6.36 3.15
C PRO A 6 2.52 5.81 4.20
N VAL A 7 2.98 6.69 5.11
CA VAL A 7 3.94 6.35 6.15
C VAL A 7 3.44 6.79 7.53
N ASP A 8 3.61 5.94 8.52
CA ASP A 8 3.21 6.18 9.92
C ASP A 8 4.36 5.92 10.92
N GLY A 9 5.58 5.70 10.42
CA GLY A 9 6.74 5.37 11.23
C GLY A 9 6.79 3.92 11.74
N SER A 10 5.79 3.09 11.42
CA SER A 10 5.82 1.67 11.74
C SER A 10 6.87 0.92 10.92
N LYS A 11 7.31 -0.25 11.43
CA LYS A 11 8.20 -1.14 10.68
C LYS A 11 7.65 -1.49 9.29
N ASN A 12 6.33 -1.70 9.20
CA ASN A 12 5.71 -2.08 7.93
C ASN A 12 5.65 -0.94 6.93
N SER A 13 5.45 0.30 7.37
CA SER A 13 5.55 1.45 6.48
C SER A 13 6.98 1.69 6.01
N LEU A 14 7.98 1.49 6.86
CA LEU A 14 9.40 1.55 6.46
C LEU A 14 9.76 0.40 5.51
N ASN A 15 9.21 -0.80 5.68
CA ASN A 15 9.36 -1.89 4.73
C ASN A 15 8.80 -1.55 3.34
N ALA A 16 7.68 -0.82 3.29
CA ALA A 16 7.12 -0.35 2.02
C ALA A 16 8.06 0.63 1.32
N VAL A 17 8.66 1.56 2.07
CA VAL A 17 9.67 2.49 1.55
C VAL A 17 10.92 1.74 1.07
N GLN A 18 11.41 0.77 1.85
CA GLN A 18 12.57 -0.04 1.48
C GLN A 18 12.31 -0.92 0.25
N PHE A 19 11.09 -1.45 0.11
CA PHE A 19 10.70 -2.18 -1.09
C PHE A 19 10.85 -1.31 -2.33
N ILE A 20 10.34 -0.08 -2.31
CA ILE A 20 10.48 0.88 -3.42
C ILE A 20 11.96 1.16 -3.69
N GLY A 21 12.74 1.50 -2.67
CA GLY A 21 14.16 1.80 -2.80
C GLY A 21 14.96 0.66 -3.42
N SER A 22 14.63 -0.60 -3.09
CA SER A 22 15.31 -1.79 -3.61
C SER A 22 15.01 -2.10 -5.09
N ARG A 23 14.11 -1.35 -5.75
CA ARG A 23 13.60 -1.67 -7.09
C ARG A 23 14.04 -0.66 -8.16
N LYS A 24 15.34 -0.36 -8.24
CA LYS A 24 15.92 0.67 -9.14
C LYS A 24 15.54 0.51 -10.61
N THR A 25 15.47 -0.71 -11.10
CA THR A 25 15.14 -0.98 -12.51
C THR A 25 13.65 -0.89 -12.83
N LEU A 26 12.79 -0.78 -11.79
CA LEU A 26 11.38 -1.06 -11.91
C LEU A 26 10.50 0.18 -12.00
N LEU A 27 10.98 1.27 -11.45
CA LEU A 27 10.17 2.48 -11.31
C LEU A 27 10.29 3.41 -12.52
N GLY A 28 11.04 3.00 -13.54
CA GLY A 28 11.40 3.85 -14.67
C GLY A 28 12.55 4.81 -14.34
N SER A 29 12.97 5.63 -15.29
CA SER A 29 14.14 6.50 -15.15
C SER A 29 13.97 7.60 -14.10
N GLU A 30 12.74 8.03 -13.81
CA GLU A 30 12.46 9.13 -12.87
C GLU A 30 11.11 8.91 -12.17
N PRO A 31 11.04 8.03 -11.14
CA PRO A 31 9.84 7.88 -10.37
C PRO A 31 9.59 9.13 -9.52
N LYS A 32 8.35 9.60 -9.49
CA LYS A 32 7.90 10.62 -8.55
C LYS A 32 7.35 9.92 -7.32
N ILE A 33 8.10 9.95 -6.22
CA ILE A 33 7.71 9.33 -4.96
C ILE A 33 7.19 10.43 -4.03
N GLU A 34 6.00 10.24 -3.49
CA GLU A 34 5.38 11.12 -2.52
C GLU A 34 5.10 10.35 -1.23
N LEU A 35 5.75 10.77 -0.15
CA LEU A 35 5.50 10.27 1.20
C LEU A 35 4.32 11.06 1.79
N LEU A 36 3.32 10.35 2.31
CA LEU A 36 2.17 10.96 2.97
C LEU A 36 2.06 10.46 4.40
N ASN A 37 2.08 11.39 5.36
CA ASN A 37 1.74 11.10 6.74
C ASN A 37 0.35 11.66 7.07
N VAL A 38 -0.56 10.81 7.52
CA VAL A 38 -1.90 11.23 7.97
C VAL A 38 -1.97 11.08 9.47
N GLN A 39 -2.18 12.19 10.16
CA GLN A 39 -2.23 12.27 11.60
C GLN A 39 -3.68 12.44 12.09
N PRO A 40 -4.06 11.79 13.20
CA PRO A 40 -5.38 12.00 13.77
C PRO A 40 -5.49 13.41 14.33
N PRO A 41 -6.70 14.00 14.31
CA PRO A 41 -6.92 15.31 14.92
C PRO A 41 -6.69 15.28 16.43
N LEU A 42 -6.03 16.29 16.95
CA LEU A 42 -5.86 16.48 18.38
C LEU A 42 -7.21 16.72 19.06
N PRO A 43 -7.38 16.25 20.31
CA PRO A 43 -8.61 16.53 21.06
C PRO A 43 -8.91 18.02 21.16
N ALA A 44 -10.15 18.43 20.90
CA ALA A 44 -10.55 19.85 20.90
C ALA A 44 -10.23 20.59 22.22
N ARG A 45 -10.18 19.87 23.33
CA ARG A 45 -9.78 20.45 24.65
C ARG A 45 -8.30 20.83 24.64
N ALA A 46 -7.41 20.00 24.09
CA ALA A 46 -6.00 20.33 23.98
C ALA A 46 -5.77 21.52 23.05
N CYS A 47 -6.48 21.58 21.94
CA CYS A 47 -6.39 22.69 20.99
C CYS A 47 -6.82 24.05 21.56
N ARG A 48 -7.70 24.07 22.56
CA ARG A 48 -8.13 25.32 23.22
C ARG A 48 -7.10 25.87 24.21
N LEU A 49 -6.18 25.05 24.68
CA LEU A 49 -5.19 25.43 25.70
C LEU A 49 -3.89 25.94 25.07
N VAL A 50 -3.65 25.64 23.83
CA VAL A 50 -2.44 26.00 23.08
C VAL A 50 -2.82 26.77 21.82
N GLY A 51 -1.99 27.74 21.41
CA GLY A 51 -2.25 28.51 20.18
C GLY A 51 -2.11 27.64 18.92
N GLN A 52 -2.71 28.10 17.82
CA GLN A 52 -2.67 27.39 16.53
C GLN A 52 -1.25 27.11 16.05
N ASP A 53 -0.33 28.04 16.24
CA ASP A 53 1.08 27.87 15.87
C ASP A 53 1.77 26.72 16.62
N ALA A 54 1.41 26.51 17.89
CA ALA A 54 1.94 25.38 18.66
C ALA A 54 1.40 24.03 18.18
N ILE A 55 0.12 24.01 17.78
CA ILE A 55 -0.52 22.84 17.19
C ILE A 55 0.11 22.52 15.84
N GLN A 56 0.31 23.51 14.99
CA GLN A 56 0.93 23.33 13.68
C GLN A 56 2.35 22.79 13.81
N ARG A 57 3.19 23.39 14.68
CA ARG A 57 4.55 22.89 14.96
C ARG A 57 4.53 21.46 15.48
N TYR A 58 3.60 21.11 16.36
CA TYR A 58 3.47 19.74 16.84
C TYR A 58 3.25 18.75 15.70
N TYR A 59 2.32 19.05 14.77
CA TYR A 59 2.09 18.17 13.63
C TYR A 59 3.28 18.09 12.67
N GLU A 60 3.98 19.20 12.46
CA GLU A 60 5.21 19.26 11.66
C GLU A 60 6.30 18.40 12.28
N ASP A 61 6.55 18.54 13.59
CA ASP A 61 7.56 17.77 14.31
C ASP A 61 7.26 16.27 14.31
N GLU A 62 5.98 15.88 14.50
CA GLU A 62 5.57 14.47 14.43
C GLU A 62 5.71 13.92 13.01
N ALA A 63 5.34 14.68 11.99
CA ALA A 63 5.52 14.28 10.61
C ALA A 63 7.00 14.09 10.24
N GLU A 64 7.88 15.00 10.69
CA GLU A 64 9.31 14.90 10.38
C GLU A 64 9.96 13.67 11.00
N LYS A 65 9.56 13.26 12.22
CA LYS A 65 10.01 11.99 12.84
C LYS A 65 9.69 10.77 11.98
N VAL A 66 8.58 10.82 11.23
CA VAL A 66 8.16 9.75 10.32
C VAL A 66 8.87 9.86 8.98
N PHE A 67 9.08 11.07 8.47
CA PHE A 67 9.68 11.29 7.16
C PHE A 67 11.19 11.07 7.16
N GLU A 68 11.90 11.50 8.20
CA GLU A 68 13.36 11.41 8.26
C GLU A 68 13.89 9.99 7.97
N PRO A 69 13.43 8.91 8.66
CA PRO A 69 13.91 7.56 8.38
C PRO A 69 13.49 7.09 6.97
N SER A 70 12.33 7.52 6.49
CA SER A 70 11.84 7.16 5.15
C SER A 70 12.68 7.82 4.05
N ARG A 71 13.02 9.10 4.18
CA ARG A 71 13.91 9.81 3.25
C ARG A 71 15.30 9.19 3.22
N LYS A 72 15.88 8.87 4.40
CA LYS A 72 17.22 8.23 4.48
C LYS A 72 17.28 6.91 3.72
N ILE A 73 16.22 6.10 3.77
CA ILE A 73 16.14 4.85 3.02
C ILE A 73 16.16 5.15 1.51
N LEU A 74 15.35 6.09 1.04
CA LEU A 74 15.25 6.43 -0.38
C LEU A 74 16.53 7.09 -0.92
N GLU A 75 17.10 8.03 -0.17
CA GLU A 75 18.33 8.73 -0.53
C GLU A 75 19.53 7.78 -0.66
N LYS A 76 19.65 6.79 0.24
CA LYS A 76 20.67 5.74 0.16
C LYS A 76 20.58 4.96 -1.16
N GLU A 77 19.39 4.83 -1.70
CA GLU A 77 19.13 4.16 -2.97
C GLU A 77 19.14 5.12 -4.18
N GLY A 78 19.39 6.41 -3.94
CA GLY A 78 19.52 7.43 -4.98
C GLY A 78 18.19 8.05 -5.41
N TYR A 79 17.12 7.91 -4.61
CA TYR A 79 15.83 8.54 -4.87
C TYR A 79 15.62 9.78 -4.03
N GLN A 80 14.91 10.74 -4.61
CA GLN A 80 14.32 11.87 -3.89
C GLN A 80 12.82 11.67 -3.80
N ALA A 81 12.24 12.01 -2.65
CA ALA A 81 10.81 11.96 -2.42
C ALA A 81 10.30 13.31 -1.90
N SER A 82 9.17 13.76 -2.43
CA SER A 82 8.37 14.79 -1.76
C SER A 82 7.72 14.20 -0.53
N ALA A 83 7.41 15.05 0.45
CA ALA A 83 6.74 14.62 1.67
C ALA A 83 5.69 15.65 2.06
N ALA A 84 4.51 15.19 2.40
CA ALA A 84 3.41 16.00 2.88
C ALA A 84 2.71 15.31 4.05
N PHE A 85 2.24 16.09 5.01
CA PHE A 85 1.36 15.58 6.05
C PHE A 85 -0.01 16.24 5.98
N THR A 86 -0.99 15.57 6.54
CA THR A 86 -2.33 16.10 6.70
C THR A 86 -2.99 15.55 7.95
N VAL A 87 -4.02 16.23 8.45
CA VAL A 87 -4.76 15.81 9.64
C VAL A 87 -6.12 15.29 9.22
N GLY A 88 -6.47 14.08 9.65
CA GLY A 88 -7.76 13.48 9.30
C GLY A 88 -7.83 11.98 9.59
N ASP A 89 -8.88 11.37 9.06
CA ASP A 89 -9.01 9.91 9.05
C ASP A 89 -8.12 9.32 7.95
N ALA A 90 -7.27 8.36 8.32
CA ALA A 90 -6.19 7.90 7.47
C ALA A 90 -6.69 7.28 6.15
N ALA A 91 -7.67 6.37 6.19
CA ALA A 91 -8.06 5.63 4.98
C ALA A 91 -8.69 6.52 3.89
N PRO A 92 -9.73 7.32 4.17
CA PRO A 92 -10.30 8.21 3.16
C PRO A 92 -9.32 9.29 2.70
N THR A 93 -8.48 9.78 3.60
CA THR A 93 -7.48 10.81 3.26
C THR A 93 -6.43 10.29 2.31
N ILE A 94 -5.90 9.07 2.55
CA ILE A 94 -4.93 8.42 1.64
C ILE A 94 -5.57 8.14 0.28
N ALA A 95 -6.80 7.58 0.27
CA ALA A 95 -7.50 7.30 -0.98
C ALA A 95 -7.72 8.57 -1.80
N LYS A 96 -8.15 9.67 -1.15
CA LYS A 96 -8.32 10.97 -1.79
C LYS A 96 -6.99 11.54 -2.30
N ALA A 97 -5.94 11.52 -1.51
CA ALA A 97 -4.63 12.01 -1.93
C ALA A 97 -4.12 11.26 -3.16
N ALA A 98 -4.30 9.94 -3.23
CA ALA A 98 -3.93 9.16 -4.40
C ALA A 98 -4.67 9.58 -5.69
N GLU A 99 -5.94 9.97 -5.57
CA GLU A 99 -6.70 10.51 -6.70
C GLU A 99 -6.24 11.93 -7.06
N ASP A 100 -6.06 12.80 -6.07
CA ASP A 100 -5.69 14.22 -6.26
C ASP A 100 -4.34 14.35 -6.98
N ILE A 101 -3.37 13.51 -6.67
CA ILE A 101 -2.07 13.49 -7.33
C ILE A 101 -2.03 12.66 -8.62
N ASP A 102 -3.11 12.01 -8.98
CA ASP A 102 -3.16 11.04 -10.09
C ASP A 102 -2.10 9.94 -9.95
N ALA A 103 -2.06 9.28 -8.78
CA ALA A 103 -1.08 8.25 -8.50
C ALA A 103 -1.26 7.02 -9.40
N ASP A 104 -0.17 6.52 -9.97
CA ASP A 104 -0.14 5.25 -10.71
C ASP A 104 -0.20 4.04 -9.78
N LEU A 105 0.30 4.19 -8.55
CA LEU A 105 0.41 3.12 -7.56
C LEU A 105 0.42 3.69 -6.14
N ILE A 106 -0.30 3.04 -5.24
CA ILE A 106 -0.15 3.23 -3.80
C ILE A 106 0.71 2.08 -3.26
N VAL A 107 1.77 2.38 -2.51
CA VAL A 107 2.58 1.35 -1.85
C VAL A 107 2.54 1.58 -0.35
N MET A 108 2.03 0.63 0.41
CA MET A 108 1.88 0.79 1.85
C MET A 108 2.14 -0.49 2.62
N GLY A 109 2.46 -0.37 3.90
CA GLY A 109 2.55 -1.49 4.81
C GLY A 109 1.21 -2.17 5.03
N SER A 110 1.22 -3.47 5.25
CA SER A 110 0.00 -4.24 5.53
C SER A 110 -0.65 -3.87 6.88
N ARG A 111 0.13 -3.32 7.81
CA ARG A 111 -0.29 -2.94 9.18
C ARG A 111 0.43 -1.67 9.60
N GLY A 112 -0.22 -0.87 10.45
CA GLY A 112 0.36 0.32 11.07
C GLY A 112 0.78 0.09 12.53
N GLN A 113 1.01 1.18 13.26
CA GLN A 113 1.47 1.16 14.66
C GLN A 113 0.51 0.45 15.63
N SER A 114 -0.81 0.48 15.38
CA SER A 114 -1.85 -0.03 16.27
C SER A 114 -2.38 -1.43 15.93
N ALA A 115 -1.67 -2.18 15.08
CA ALA A 115 -2.18 -3.44 14.56
C ALA A 115 -2.20 -4.57 15.60
N LEU A 116 -3.35 -5.21 15.74
CA LEU A 116 -3.51 -6.43 16.53
C LEU A 116 -2.80 -7.60 15.84
N LYS A 117 -2.13 -8.45 16.65
CA LYS A 117 -1.49 -9.68 16.17
C LYS A 117 -2.56 -10.63 15.59
N GLY A 118 -2.31 -11.16 14.41
CA GLY A 118 -3.18 -12.17 13.77
C GLY A 118 -4.04 -11.68 12.60
N LEU A 119 -4.18 -10.37 12.38
CA LEU A 119 -4.88 -9.85 11.19
C LEU A 119 -3.94 -9.81 9.99
N PHE A 120 -4.42 -10.25 8.82
CA PHE A 120 -3.65 -10.21 7.56
C PHE A 120 -3.45 -8.77 7.06
N PHE A 121 -4.43 -7.89 7.28
CA PHE A 121 -4.43 -6.49 6.90
C PHE A 121 -4.84 -5.60 8.07
N GLY A 122 -4.27 -4.41 8.15
CA GLY A 122 -4.70 -3.38 9.10
C GLY A 122 -5.98 -2.68 8.64
N SER A 123 -6.63 -1.99 9.57
CA SER A 123 -7.86 -1.22 9.28
C SER A 123 -7.64 -0.15 8.20
N VAL A 124 -6.50 0.54 8.24
CA VAL A 124 -6.17 1.59 7.25
C VAL A 124 -5.96 0.99 5.87
N SER A 125 -5.14 -0.07 5.72
CA SER A 125 -4.90 -0.69 4.42
C SER A 125 -6.16 -1.30 3.81
N ASN A 126 -7.03 -1.92 4.62
CA ASN A 126 -8.35 -2.37 4.17
C ASN A 126 -9.26 -1.20 3.76
N GLY A 127 -9.25 -0.13 4.53
CA GLY A 127 -10.03 1.07 4.22
C GLY A 127 -9.59 1.74 2.92
N VAL A 128 -8.28 1.85 2.68
CA VAL A 128 -7.74 2.39 1.42
C VAL A 128 -8.12 1.49 0.25
N LEU A 129 -7.97 0.17 0.39
CA LEU A 129 -8.34 -0.79 -0.66
C LEU A 129 -9.84 -0.69 -1.03
N ALA A 130 -10.70 -0.47 -0.05
CA ALA A 130 -12.14 -0.34 -0.29
C ALA A 130 -12.55 0.99 -0.93
N GLN A 131 -11.76 2.05 -0.77
CA GLN A 131 -12.14 3.40 -1.18
C GLN A 131 -11.35 3.92 -2.39
N SER A 132 -10.12 3.43 -2.61
CA SER A 132 -9.28 3.88 -3.72
C SER A 132 -9.60 3.12 -5.01
N LYS A 133 -9.53 3.84 -6.13
CA LYS A 133 -9.58 3.27 -7.48
C LYS A 133 -8.19 3.00 -8.04
N ARG A 134 -7.14 3.40 -7.31
CA ARG A 134 -5.75 3.23 -7.73
C ARG A 134 -5.23 1.84 -7.38
N PRO A 135 -4.38 1.25 -8.21
CA PRO A 135 -3.69 0.02 -7.84
C PRO A 135 -2.95 0.19 -6.52
N MET A 136 -3.00 -0.84 -5.67
CA MET A 136 -2.36 -0.83 -4.38
C MET A 136 -1.45 -2.03 -4.22
N LEU A 137 -0.21 -1.78 -3.79
CA LEU A 137 0.75 -2.79 -3.40
C LEU A 137 0.90 -2.78 -1.88
N VAL A 138 0.64 -3.91 -1.26
CA VAL A 138 0.71 -4.05 0.19
C VAL A 138 1.92 -4.88 0.58
N ILE A 139 2.82 -4.27 1.34
CA ILE A 139 4.05 -4.91 1.82
C ILE A 139 3.81 -5.46 3.23
N ARG A 140 4.10 -6.74 3.40
CA ARG A 140 3.98 -7.45 4.69
C ARG A 140 5.28 -7.39 5.48
N ASP A 141 5.32 -8.16 6.59
CA ASP A 141 6.40 -8.13 7.58
C ASP A 141 7.79 -8.50 7.01
N GLU A 142 7.81 -9.40 6.04
CA GLU A 142 9.03 -9.81 5.35
C GLU A 142 9.08 -9.16 3.97
N LEU A 143 10.17 -8.43 3.73
CA LEU A 143 10.45 -7.94 2.39
C LEU A 143 10.77 -9.14 1.49
N PRO A 144 10.14 -9.23 0.33
CA PRO A 144 10.63 -10.18 -0.65
C PRO A 144 12.08 -9.84 -0.93
N THR A 145 12.96 -10.84 -0.83
CA THR A 145 14.37 -10.70 -1.17
C THR A 145 14.47 -9.94 -2.49
N PRO A 146 15.42 -9.01 -2.65
CA PRO A 146 15.64 -8.34 -3.94
C PRO A 146 16.19 -9.38 -4.93
N ALA A 147 15.38 -10.38 -5.23
CA ALA A 147 15.70 -11.40 -6.20
C ALA A 147 15.01 -11.03 -7.50
N ASP A 148 15.76 -11.05 -8.59
CA ASP A 148 15.21 -10.91 -9.94
C ASP A 148 14.23 -12.05 -10.29
N SER A 149 14.09 -13.06 -9.43
CA SER A 149 13.33 -14.30 -9.63
C SER A 149 12.09 -14.39 -8.72
N LEU A 150 11.21 -13.39 -8.73
CA LEU A 150 9.95 -13.47 -7.99
C LEU A 150 9.01 -14.51 -8.60
N ARG A 151 8.28 -15.22 -7.74
CA ARG A 151 7.12 -16.04 -8.11
C ARG A 151 5.85 -15.23 -7.88
N VAL A 152 5.14 -14.92 -8.95
CA VAL A 152 3.98 -14.03 -8.93
C VAL A 152 2.72 -14.83 -9.24
N GLY A 153 1.83 -14.97 -8.26
CA GLY A 153 0.50 -15.54 -8.46
C GLY A 153 -0.50 -14.45 -8.87
N ILE A 154 -1.20 -14.66 -9.97
CA ILE A 154 -2.28 -13.79 -10.44
C ILE A 154 -3.59 -14.54 -10.29
N ALA A 155 -4.42 -14.11 -9.33
CA ALA A 155 -5.74 -14.68 -9.13
C ALA A 155 -6.69 -14.21 -10.25
N ILE A 156 -7.36 -15.16 -10.92
CA ILE A 156 -8.31 -14.90 -11.98
C ILE A 156 -9.59 -15.69 -11.76
N ASP A 157 -10.72 -15.07 -12.09
CA ASP A 157 -12.06 -15.66 -11.96
C ASP A 157 -12.83 -15.64 -13.31
N GLY A 158 -12.15 -15.37 -14.42
CA GLY A 158 -12.74 -15.20 -15.73
C GLY A 158 -13.44 -13.84 -15.95
N SER A 159 -13.57 -13.00 -14.93
CA SER A 159 -14.20 -11.68 -15.01
C SER A 159 -13.38 -10.67 -15.82
N LYS A 160 -14.00 -9.51 -16.10
CA LYS A 160 -13.29 -8.36 -16.66
C LYS A 160 -12.18 -7.83 -15.73
N TYR A 161 -12.36 -8.01 -14.42
CA TYR A 161 -11.40 -7.57 -13.40
C TYR A 161 -10.17 -8.47 -13.35
N GLY A 162 -10.32 -9.80 -13.42
CA GLY A 162 -9.21 -10.72 -13.56
C GLY A 162 -8.37 -10.42 -14.83
N ARG A 163 -9.03 -10.15 -15.96
CA ARG A 163 -8.32 -9.73 -17.19
C ARG A 163 -7.63 -8.38 -17.05
N ALA A 164 -8.20 -7.44 -16.27
CA ALA A 164 -7.57 -6.15 -16.01
C ALA A 164 -6.31 -6.33 -15.14
N ALA A 165 -6.34 -7.21 -14.13
CA ALA A 165 -5.18 -7.55 -13.30
C ALA A 165 -4.02 -8.11 -14.14
N VAL A 166 -4.30 -9.05 -15.06
CA VAL A 166 -3.28 -9.58 -15.98
C VAL A 166 -2.68 -8.47 -16.85
N ARG A 167 -3.53 -7.62 -17.45
CA ARG A 167 -3.03 -6.48 -18.25
C ARG A 167 -2.18 -5.52 -17.43
N TYR A 168 -2.56 -5.24 -16.18
CA TYR A 168 -1.78 -4.40 -15.29
C TYR A 168 -0.40 -5.00 -15.02
N VAL A 169 -0.33 -6.29 -14.69
CA VAL A 169 0.94 -7.00 -14.49
C VAL A 169 1.80 -6.93 -15.74
N LEU A 170 1.25 -7.20 -16.92
CA LEU A 170 1.99 -7.15 -18.19
C LEU A 170 2.52 -5.75 -18.51
N LYS A 171 1.78 -4.70 -18.19
CA LYS A 171 2.21 -3.31 -18.36
C LYS A 171 3.36 -2.94 -17.40
N HIS A 172 3.42 -3.59 -16.24
CA HIS A 172 4.37 -3.27 -15.16
C HIS A 172 5.30 -4.45 -14.84
N LEU A 173 5.62 -5.28 -15.84
CA LEU A 173 6.53 -6.43 -15.66
C LEU A 173 7.81 -6.11 -14.90
N PRO A 174 8.48 -4.97 -15.14
CA PRO A 174 9.65 -4.59 -14.37
C PRO A 174 9.42 -4.54 -12.85
N LEU A 175 8.22 -4.29 -12.36
CA LEU A 175 7.90 -4.29 -10.91
C LEU A 175 8.19 -5.64 -10.24
N PHE A 176 8.24 -6.71 -11.00
CA PHE A 176 8.40 -8.08 -10.50
C PHE A 176 9.80 -8.66 -10.70
N GLY A 177 10.71 -7.91 -11.36
CA GLY A 177 12.07 -8.35 -11.68
C GLY A 177 12.17 -8.99 -13.07
N THR A 178 13.43 -9.13 -13.55
CA THR A 178 13.72 -9.58 -14.92
C THR A 178 13.52 -11.08 -15.14
N GLN A 179 13.51 -11.87 -14.05
CA GLN A 179 13.38 -13.33 -14.06
C GLN A 179 12.12 -13.82 -13.32
N ALA A 180 11.09 -12.97 -13.24
CA ALA A 180 9.85 -13.33 -12.55
C ALA A 180 9.12 -14.45 -13.27
N THR A 181 8.61 -15.42 -12.51
CA THR A 181 7.73 -16.47 -12.99
C THR A 181 6.29 -16.17 -12.61
N PHE A 182 5.38 -16.20 -13.57
CA PHE A 182 3.97 -15.87 -13.36
C PHE A 182 3.10 -17.12 -13.38
N TYR A 183 2.21 -17.22 -12.39
CA TYR A 183 1.23 -18.29 -12.26
C TYR A 183 -0.17 -17.69 -12.34
N LEU A 184 -0.99 -18.14 -13.28
CA LEU A 184 -2.42 -17.84 -13.30
C LEU A 184 -3.12 -18.81 -12.38
N ILE A 185 -3.83 -18.30 -11.37
CA ILE A 185 -4.52 -19.11 -10.37
C ILE A 185 -6.03 -18.89 -10.51
N ASN A 186 -6.73 -19.95 -10.87
CA ASN A 186 -8.19 -19.98 -10.86
C ASN A 186 -8.67 -20.95 -9.79
N VAL A 187 -9.55 -20.51 -8.91
CA VAL A 187 -10.18 -21.35 -7.90
C VAL A 187 -11.60 -21.65 -8.36
N VAL A 188 -11.88 -22.91 -8.60
CA VAL A 188 -13.21 -23.40 -8.97
C VAL A 188 -13.82 -24.02 -7.72
N SER A 189 -15.08 -23.64 -7.40
CA SER A 189 -15.81 -24.28 -6.32
C SER A 189 -16.11 -25.73 -6.70
N ASP A 190 -15.71 -26.67 -5.85
CA ASP A 190 -16.07 -28.06 -6.03
C ASP A 190 -17.55 -28.25 -5.59
N TYR A 191 -18.45 -28.28 -6.56
CA TYR A 191 -19.86 -28.59 -6.34
C TYR A 191 -20.15 -30.09 -6.24
N ALA A 192 -19.16 -30.96 -6.35
CA ALA A 192 -19.34 -32.41 -6.26
C ALA A 192 -19.81 -32.89 -4.87
N GLY A 193 -19.78 -32.03 -3.85
CA GLY A 193 -20.31 -32.29 -2.50
C GLY A 193 -21.75 -31.86 -2.26
N ALA A 194 -22.41 -31.18 -3.22
CA ALA A 194 -23.83 -30.90 -3.08
C ALA A 194 -24.60 -32.20 -3.43
N VAL A 195 -24.81 -33.03 -2.44
CA VAL A 195 -25.69 -34.20 -2.47
C VAL A 195 -27.05 -33.74 -3.02
N MET A 196 -27.40 -34.18 -4.21
CA MET A 196 -28.78 -34.10 -4.65
C MET A 196 -29.63 -34.85 -3.62
N PRO A 197 -30.67 -34.23 -3.03
CA PRO A 197 -31.58 -34.99 -2.20
C PRO A 197 -32.17 -36.11 -3.05
N ASP A 198 -32.03 -37.31 -2.52
CA ASP A 198 -32.54 -38.54 -3.12
C ASP A 198 -34.03 -38.39 -3.43
N MET A 199 -34.39 -38.21 -4.69
CA MET A 199 -35.74 -38.20 -5.17
C MET A 199 -36.20 -39.66 -5.43
N ALA A 200 -35.85 -40.57 -4.54
CA ALA A 200 -36.36 -41.92 -4.50
C ALA A 200 -37.41 -42.04 -3.39
N GLY A 201 -38.64 -41.62 -3.74
CA GLY A 201 -39.76 -41.73 -2.80
C GLY A 201 -41.06 -41.10 -3.32
N MET A 202 -41.53 -41.55 -4.49
CA MET A 202 -42.94 -41.54 -4.88
C MET A 202 -43.21 -42.72 -5.79
#